data_0fb157a3a4686d9b1e4710653673eaba
#
_entry.id   0fb157a3a4686d9b1e4710653673eaba
#
_cell.length_a   1.000
_cell.length_b   1.000
_cell.length_c   1.000
_cell.angle_alpha   90.00
_cell.angle_beta   90.00
_cell.angle_gamma   90.00
#
_symmetry.space_group_name_H-M   'P 1'
#
loop_
_entity.id
_entity.type
_entity.pdbx_description
1 polymer ?
#
loop_
_entity_poly.entity_id
_entity_poly.type
_entity_poly.pdbx_seq_one_letter_code
_entity_poly.pdbx_strand_id
1 'polypeptide(L)'
;ANAEQPAVVDTLRTIVSLESPTREPGDMKKLGSVLAERLVALGAQVETIPANTPSKGDIIVGRFKGKGTKRILLMAHMDTVYPAGILNRQPFKIVENRAYGPGIADDKGGVAVILHAIAMLQKQKFDGFGELTVMFNNDEESGSQASKAHIENLAKSSDIVFSFEPTLAAKELIPLKTGGSGNTTVIVTGAAAHSGVE
;
A
#
# COMPACT_ATOMS: atom_id res chain seq x y z
N ALA A 1 2.96 -4.52 -21.15
CA ALA A 1 1.92 -3.96 -20.28
C ALA A 1 0.53 -4.45 -20.70
N ASN A 2 0.05 -4.20 -21.93
CA ASN A 2 -1.33 -4.54 -22.34
C ASN A 2 -1.68 -6.03 -22.16
N ALA A 3 -0.76 -6.95 -22.45
CA ALA A 3 -0.96 -8.39 -22.24
C ALA A 3 -1.10 -8.80 -20.77
N GLU A 4 -0.64 -7.96 -19.83
CA GLU A 4 -0.72 -8.21 -18.38
C GLU A 4 -2.01 -7.66 -17.76
N GLN A 5 -2.75 -6.81 -18.47
CA GLN A 5 -3.94 -6.14 -17.95
C GLN A 5 -4.98 -7.09 -17.34
N PRO A 6 -5.35 -8.21 -17.96
CA PRO A 6 -6.32 -9.13 -17.35
C PRO A 6 -5.85 -9.67 -16.00
N ALA A 7 -4.57 -10.01 -15.86
CA ALA A 7 -4.00 -10.51 -14.61
C ALA A 7 -3.95 -9.41 -13.53
N VAL A 8 -3.69 -8.15 -13.91
CA VAL A 8 -3.78 -7.00 -12.99
C VAL A 8 -5.20 -6.85 -12.46
N VAL A 9 -6.20 -6.93 -13.34
CA VAL A 9 -7.63 -6.84 -12.95
C VAL A 9 -8.03 -7.96 -12.00
N ASP A 10 -7.57 -9.19 -12.23
CA ASP A 10 -7.84 -10.33 -11.33
C ASP A 10 -7.13 -10.15 -9.97
N THR A 11 -5.94 -9.60 -9.97
CA THR A 11 -5.24 -9.21 -8.73
C THR A 11 -6.05 -8.17 -7.97
N LEU A 12 -6.46 -7.09 -8.63
CA LEU A 12 -7.29 -6.04 -8.02
C LEU A 12 -8.60 -6.61 -7.46
N ARG A 13 -9.28 -7.48 -8.22
CA ARG A 13 -10.48 -8.16 -7.76
C ARG A 13 -10.23 -8.89 -6.43
N THR A 14 -9.12 -9.61 -6.34
CA THR A 14 -8.76 -10.39 -5.14
C THR A 14 -8.49 -9.47 -3.95
N ILE A 15 -7.59 -8.48 -4.10
CA ILE A 15 -7.13 -7.66 -2.98
C ILE A 15 -8.14 -6.59 -2.55
N VAL A 16 -8.96 -6.08 -3.49
CA VAL A 16 -10.04 -5.13 -3.17
C VAL A 16 -11.20 -5.82 -2.44
N SER A 17 -11.40 -7.12 -2.66
CA SER A 17 -12.42 -7.91 -1.94
C SER A 17 -12.00 -8.28 -0.50
N LEU A 18 -10.86 -7.82 -0.03
CA LEU A 18 -10.42 -7.93 1.36
C LEU A 18 -10.48 -6.55 2.01
N GLU A 19 -11.32 -6.40 3.01
CA GLU A 19 -11.44 -5.12 3.72
C GLU A 19 -10.21 -4.83 4.57
N SER A 20 -9.63 -3.65 4.40
CA SER A 20 -8.41 -3.26 5.09
C SER A 20 -8.52 -1.88 5.74
N PRO A 21 -9.47 -1.69 6.66
CA PRO A 21 -9.63 -0.41 7.35
C PRO A 21 -8.41 -0.12 8.22
N THR A 22 -7.91 1.12 8.22
CA THR A 22 -6.76 1.53 9.02
C THR A 22 -7.05 1.52 10.52
N ARG A 23 -8.26 1.95 10.90
CA ARG A 23 -8.60 2.30 12.30
C ARG A 23 -9.35 1.22 13.05
N GLU A 24 -9.67 0.12 12.44
CA GLU A 24 -10.46 -0.96 13.03
C GLU A 24 -10.05 -2.33 12.46
N PRO A 25 -10.36 -3.43 13.15
CA PRO A 25 -10.09 -4.76 12.62
C PRO A 25 -10.89 -5.04 11.34
N GLY A 26 -10.25 -5.71 10.39
CA GLY A 26 -10.82 -6.18 9.13
C GLY A 26 -10.01 -7.37 8.61
N ASP A 27 -9.95 -7.50 7.29
CA ASP A 27 -9.16 -8.55 6.63
C ASP A 27 -7.68 -8.18 6.42
N MET A 28 -7.16 -7.14 7.10
CA MET A 28 -5.79 -6.65 6.90
C MET A 28 -4.74 -7.77 7.01
N LYS A 29 -4.86 -8.60 8.04
CA LYS A 29 -3.95 -9.72 8.23
C LYS A 29 -4.04 -10.74 7.09
N LYS A 30 -5.25 -11.02 6.61
CA LYS A 30 -5.49 -11.90 5.47
C LYS A 30 -4.93 -11.30 4.17
N LEU A 31 -5.13 -9.99 3.97
CA LEU A 31 -4.55 -9.27 2.84
C LEU A 31 -3.02 -9.37 2.88
N GLY A 32 -2.39 -9.09 4.03
CA GLY A 32 -0.94 -9.23 4.21
C GLY A 32 -0.44 -10.64 3.87
N SER A 33 -1.15 -11.70 4.30
CA SER A 33 -0.82 -13.08 3.96
C SER A 33 -0.88 -13.34 2.45
N VAL A 34 -1.94 -12.88 1.78
CA VAL A 34 -2.08 -13.00 0.32
C VAL A 34 -0.94 -12.31 -0.41
N LEU A 35 -0.54 -11.12 0.03
CA LEU A 35 0.56 -10.37 -0.58
C LEU A 35 1.92 -11.03 -0.32
N ALA A 36 2.14 -11.54 0.89
CA ALA A 36 3.33 -12.30 1.23
C ALA A 36 3.47 -13.55 0.35
N GLU A 37 2.40 -14.34 0.21
CA GLU A 37 2.38 -15.53 -0.66
C GLU A 37 2.66 -15.17 -2.12
N ARG A 38 2.12 -14.07 -2.62
CA ARG A 38 2.40 -13.60 -3.99
C ARG A 38 3.85 -13.18 -4.17
N LEU A 39 4.44 -12.48 -3.20
CA LEU A 39 5.87 -12.12 -3.25
C LEU A 39 6.76 -13.37 -3.20
N VAL A 40 6.42 -14.36 -2.38
CA VAL A 40 7.12 -15.66 -2.35
C VAL A 40 7.02 -16.36 -3.71
N ALA A 41 5.82 -16.41 -4.30
CA ALA A 41 5.62 -17.00 -5.63
C ALA A 41 6.42 -16.30 -6.73
N LEU A 42 6.70 -15.00 -6.55
CA LEU A 42 7.62 -14.22 -7.40
C LEU A 42 9.09 -14.38 -6.98
N GLY A 43 9.44 -15.29 -6.07
CA GLY A 43 10.83 -15.58 -5.69
C GLY A 43 11.44 -14.61 -4.68
N ALA A 44 10.65 -13.80 -3.99
CA ALA A 44 11.15 -12.96 -2.92
C ALA A 44 11.51 -13.76 -1.66
N GLN A 45 12.52 -13.31 -0.93
CA GLN A 45 12.63 -13.56 0.50
C GLN A 45 11.66 -12.62 1.21
N VAL A 46 10.65 -13.18 1.89
CA VAL A 46 9.59 -12.39 2.55
C VAL A 46 9.79 -12.38 4.06
N GLU A 47 9.68 -11.20 4.63
CA GLU A 47 9.65 -10.93 6.06
C GLU A 47 8.29 -10.31 6.40
N THR A 48 7.65 -10.83 7.43
CA THR A 48 6.42 -10.28 8.01
C THR A 48 6.77 -9.63 9.34
N ILE A 49 6.54 -8.33 9.44
CA ILE A 49 6.91 -7.54 10.62
C ILE A 49 5.62 -7.19 11.38
N PRO A 50 5.44 -7.70 12.60
CA PRO A 50 4.28 -7.35 13.41
C PRO A 50 4.21 -5.84 13.66
N ALA A 51 3.05 -5.26 13.41
CA ALA A 51 2.80 -3.84 13.65
C ALA A 51 1.65 -3.68 14.66
N ASN A 52 1.89 -2.84 15.68
CA ASN A 52 0.86 -2.53 16.67
C ASN A 52 -0.06 -1.41 16.16
N THR A 53 -0.98 -1.79 15.29
CA THR A 53 -1.97 -0.89 14.68
C THR A 53 -3.40 -1.31 15.05
N PRO A 54 -4.37 -0.39 15.00
CA PRO A 54 -5.79 -0.74 15.22
C PRO A 54 -6.29 -1.81 14.25
N SER A 55 -5.82 -1.81 13.00
CA SER A 55 -6.17 -2.81 11.98
C SER A 55 -5.59 -4.20 12.27
N LYS A 56 -4.66 -4.33 13.21
CA LYS A 56 -3.98 -5.58 13.58
C LYS A 56 -3.32 -6.30 12.39
N GLY A 57 -2.91 -5.55 11.39
CA GLY A 57 -2.15 -6.05 10.25
C GLY A 57 -0.65 -6.03 10.51
N ASP A 58 0.09 -6.73 9.67
CA ASP A 58 1.55 -6.77 9.68
C ASP A 58 2.09 -5.97 8.48
N ILE A 59 3.33 -5.49 8.58
CA ILE A 59 4.07 -4.93 7.45
C ILE A 59 4.69 -6.11 6.69
N ILE A 60 4.58 -6.09 5.37
CA ILE A 60 5.15 -7.12 4.50
C ILE A 60 6.35 -6.55 3.75
N VAL A 61 7.50 -7.21 3.87
CA VAL A 61 8.71 -6.83 3.16
C VAL A 61 9.21 -8.00 2.33
N GLY A 62 9.34 -7.81 1.02
CA GLY A 62 9.89 -8.80 0.08
C GLY A 62 11.20 -8.32 -0.52
N ARG A 63 12.22 -9.17 -0.60
CA ARG A 63 13.53 -8.84 -1.17
C ARG A 63 13.90 -9.77 -2.30
N PHE A 64 14.34 -9.19 -3.41
CA PHE A 64 14.84 -9.89 -4.58
C PHE A 64 16.32 -9.53 -4.79
N LYS A 65 17.15 -10.52 -5.04
CA LYS A 65 18.57 -10.33 -5.38
C LYS A 65 18.74 -10.33 -6.89
N GLY A 66 19.49 -9.39 -7.40
CA GLY A 66 19.90 -9.28 -8.80
C GLY A 66 21.42 -9.31 -8.94
N LYS A 67 21.90 -9.04 -10.16
CA LYS A 67 23.32 -9.03 -10.51
C LYS A 67 23.91 -7.62 -10.65
N GLY A 68 23.06 -6.60 -10.61
CA GLY A 68 23.48 -5.19 -10.67
C GLY A 68 23.97 -4.67 -9.31
N THR A 69 24.07 -3.37 -9.19
CA THR A 69 24.60 -2.71 -8.00
C THR A 69 23.57 -1.83 -7.28
N LYS A 70 22.55 -1.40 -7.99
CA LYS A 70 21.56 -0.47 -7.45
C LYS A 70 20.55 -1.14 -6.54
N ARG A 71 20.26 -0.50 -5.42
CA ARG A 71 19.24 -0.91 -4.45
C ARG A 71 17.99 -0.05 -4.64
N ILE A 72 16.88 -0.71 -4.92
CA ILE A 72 15.62 -0.07 -5.28
C ILE A 72 14.58 -0.49 -4.25
N LEU A 73 13.86 0.49 -3.68
CA LEU A 73 12.71 0.27 -2.82
C LEU A 73 11.43 0.65 -3.55
N LEU A 74 10.48 -0.27 -3.58
CA LEU A 74 9.11 -0.06 -4.06
C LEU A 74 8.18 -0.10 -2.86
N MET A 75 7.33 0.90 -2.68
CA MET A 75 6.43 1.02 -1.54
C MET A 75 5.00 1.28 -1.99
N ALA A 76 4.06 0.64 -1.33
CA ALA A 76 2.64 0.87 -1.41
C ALA A 76 2.00 0.55 -0.06
N HIS A 77 0.80 1.07 0.22
CA HIS A 77 0.11 0.73 1.46
C HIS A 77 -1.10 -0.18 1.22
N MET A 78 -1.43 -0.97 2.25
CA MET A 78 -2.51 -1.94 2.20
C MET A 78 -3.80 -1.42 2.82
N ASP A 79 -3.68 -0.45 3.72
CA ASP A 79 -4.78 0.10 4.50
C ASP A 79 -5.61 1.08 3.67
N THR A 80 -6.82 1.36 4.16
CA THR A 80 -7.76 2.26 3.50
C THR A 80 -8.54 3.06 4.54
N VAL A 81 -9.01 4.24 4.16
CA VAL A 81 -9.89 5.11 4.98
C VAL A 81 -11.30 4.53 5.18
N TYR A 82 -11.68 3.49 4.45
CA TYR A 82 -13.02 2.93 4.48
C TYR A 82 -13.25 2.10 5.75
N PRO A 83 -14.47 2.17 6.34
CA PRO A 83 -14.81 1.35 7.50
C PRO A 83 -15.07 -0.12 7.11
N ALA A 84 -15.02 -1.01 8.09
CA ALA A 84 -15.43 -2.40 7.91
C ALA A 84 -16.90 -2.49 7.46
N GLY A 85 -17.20 -3.48 6.61
CA GLY A 85 -18.53 -3.66 6.01
C GLY A 85 -18.76 -2.80 4.76
N ILE A 86 -17.78 -2.05 4.28
CA ILE A 86 -17.91 -1.21 3.08
C ILE A 86 -18.23 -2.04 1.83
N LEU A 87 -17.71 -3.26 1.73
CA LEU A 87 -17.94 -4.14 0.58
C LEU A 87 -19.41 -4.53 0.39
N ASN A 88 -20.22 -4.48 1.45
CA ASN A 88 -21.67 -4.68 1.33
C ASN A 88 -22.36 -3.58 0.52
N ARG A 89 -21.78 -2.40 0.45
CA ARG A 89 -22.30 -1.23 -0.28
C ARG A 89 -21.51 -0.90 -1.54
N GLN A 90 -20.22 -1.18 -1.53
CA GLN A 90 -19.29 -0.86 -2.62
C GLN A 90 -18.41 -2.08 -2.96
N PRO A 91 -18.99 -3.20 -3.46
CA PRO A 91 -18.19 -4.35 -3.86
C PRO A 91 -17.32 -4.01 -5.08
N PHE A 92 -16.27 -4.80 -5.28
CA PHE A 92 -15.51 -4.71 -6.52
C PHE A 92 -16.42 -4.94 -7.72
N LYS A 93 -16.38 -4.03 -8.68
CA LYS A 93 -17.13 -4.16 -9.94
C LYS A 93 -16.38 -3.54 -11.10
N ILE A 94 -16.68 -4.02 -12.30
CA ILE A 94 -16.21 -3.43 -13.54
C ILE A 94 -17.43 -2.88 -14.27
N VAL A 95 -17.35 -1.64 -14.71
CA VAL A 95 -18.36 -0.97 -15.53
C VAL A 95 -17.63 -0.40 -16.73
N GLU A 96 -17.95 -0.90 -17.91
CA GLU A 96 -17.23 -0.58 -19.14
C GLU A 96 -15.73 -0.84 -19.01
N ASN A 97 -14.90 0.18 -19.12
CA ASN A 97 -13.44 0.11 -19.03
C ASN A 97 -12.89 0.57 -17.66
N ARG A 98 -13.74 0.67 -16.64
CA ARG A 98 -13.37 1.12 -15.30
C ARG A 98 -13.64 0.08 -14.24
N ALA A 99 -12.70 -0.13 -13.34
CA ALA A 99 -12.86 -0.94 -12.14
C ALA A 99 -13.14 -0.03 -10.93
N TYR A 100 -14.04 -0.47 -10.06
CA TYR A 100 -14.47 0.25 -8.87
C TYR A 100 -14.35 -0.65 -7.64
N GLY A 101 -14.04 -0.06 -6.50
CA GLY A 101 -14.00 -0.74 -5.21
C GLY A 101 -13.23 0.06 -4.16
N PRO A 102 -13.38 -0.26 -2.87
CA PRO A 102 -12.68 0.45 -1.79
C PRO A 102 -11.17 0.30 -1.90
N GLY A 103 -10.45 1.44 -1.86
CA GLY A 103 -9.00 1.46 -1.94
C GLY A 103 -8.41 1.01 -3.29
N ILE A 104 -9.22 0.93 -4.37
CA ILE A 104 -8.74 0.43 -5.67
C ILE A 104 -7.71 1.34 -6.33
N ALA A 105 -7.78 2.65 -6.07
CA ALA A 105 -6.77 3.60 -6.53
C ALA A 105 -5.77 3.88 -5.41
N ASP A 106 -6.22 3.98 -4.19
CA ASP A 106 -5.49 4.36 -3.00
C ASP A 106 -5.53 3.26 -1.94
N ASP A 107 -4.51 2.38 -1.81
CA ASP A 107 -3.38 2.24 -2.73
C ASP A 107 -3.23 0.78 -3.23
N LYS A 108 -4.33 0.01 -3.27
CA LYS A 108 -4.31 -1.37 -3.82
C LYS A 108 -3.96 -1.41 -5.31
N GLY A 109 -4.16 -0.28 -6.01
CA GLY A 109 -3.69 -0.10 -7.37
C GLY A 109 -2.18 -0.13 -7.46
N GLY A 110 -1.49 0.62 -6.60
CA GLY A 110 -0.04 0.62 -6.47
C GLY A 110 0.50 -0.76 -6.10
N VAL A 111 -0.15 -1.44 -5.15
CA VAL A 111 0.18 -2.84 -4.80
C VAL A 111 0.14 -3.75 -6.03
N ALA A 112 -0.95 -3.68 -6.82
CA ALA A 112 -1.09 -4.50 -8.02
C ALA A 112 -0.02 -4.16 -9.07
N VAL A 113 0.27 -2.87 -9.28
CA VAL A 113 1.30 -2.43 -10.21
C VAL A 113 2.67 -2.97 -9.81
N ILE A 114 3.06 -2.90 -8.55
CA ILE A 114 4.33 -3.46 -8.05
C ILE A 114 4.43 -4.95 -8.35
N LEU A 115 3.42 -5.74 -7.99
CA LEU A 115 3.43 -7.20 -8.19
C LEU A 115 3.58 -7.56 -9.67
N HIS A 116 2.83 -6.90 -10.54
CA HIS A 116 2.86 -7.19 -11.97
C HIS A 116 4.09 -6.63 -12.68
N ALA A 117 4.65 -5.51 -12.23
CA ALA A 117 5.94 -5.01 -12.73
C ALA A 117 7.06 -6.03 -12.45
N ILE A 118 7.12 -6.59 -11.24
CA ILE A 118 8.09 -7.62 -10.89
C ILE A 118 7.87 -8.88 -11.75
N ALA A 119 6.62 -9.34 -11.91
CA ALA A 119 6.30 -10.47 -12.77
C ALA A 119 6.77 -10.25 -14.22
N MET A 120 6.60 -9.04 -14.75
CA MET A 120 7.08 -8.69 -16.10
C MET A 120 8.60 -8.67 -16.19
N LEU A 121 9.31 -8.13 -15.19
CA LEU A 121 10.77 -8.16 -15.14
C LEU A 121 11.29 -9.60 -15.15
N GLN A 122 10.67 -10.49 -14.38
CA GLN A 122 11.03 -11.91 -14.35
C GLN A 122 10.78 -12.62 -15.67
N LYS A 123 9.63 -12.38 -16.33
CA LYS A 123 9.35 -12.89 -17.67
C LYS A 123 10.43 -12.50 -18.68
N GLN A 124 11.02 -11.30 -18.51
CA GLN A 124 12.12 -10.80 -19.34
C GLN A 124 13.50 -11.22 -18.82
N LYS A 125 13.57 -11.97 -17.73
CA LYS A 125 14.84 -12.38 -17.07
C LYS A 125 15.72 -11.17 -16.72
N PHE A 126 15.09 -10.04 -16.38
CA PHE A 126 15.82 -8.82 -16.02
C PHE A 126 16.22 -8.88 -14.54
N ASP A 127 17.52 -8.86 -14.29
CA ASP A 127 18.14 -8.89 -12.97
C ASP A 127 19.23 -7.81 -12.80
N GLY A 128 19.09 -6.69 -13.55
CA GLY A 128 20.05 -5.60 -13.58
C GLY A 128 20.11 -4.71 -12.33
N PHE A 129 19.34 -5.00 -11.29
CA PHE A 129 19.43 -4.38 -9.98
C PHE A 129 20.33 -5.20 -9.03
N GLY A 130 20.86 -4.60 -7.97
CA GLY A 130 21.56 -5.32 -6.90
C GLY A 130 20.58 -5.93 -5.89
N GLU A 131 19.64 -5.11 -5.43
CA GLU A 131 18.53 -5.53 -4.59
C GLU A 131 17.28 -4.75 -4.98
N LEU A 132 16.16 -5.46 -5.14
CA LEU A 132 14.83 -4.88 -5.27
C LEU A 132 14.05 -5.26 -4.00
N THR A 133 13.71 -4.26 -3.20
CA THR A 133 12.91 -4.43 -2.00
C THR A 133 11.51 -3.90 -2.25
N VAL A 134 10.52 -4.67 -1.82
CA VAL A 134 9.10 -4.27 -1.79
C VAL A 134 8.68 -4.13 -0.35
N MET A 135 7.96 -3.05 -0.01
CA MET A 135 7.34 -2.88 1.29
C MET A 135 5.86 -2.55 1.11
N PHE A 136 5.00 -3.33 1.77
CA PHE A 136 3.58 -3.03 1.91
C PHE A 136 3.30 -2.73 3.39
N ASN A 137 3.02 -1.48 3.71
CA ASN A 137 2.67 -1.05 5.07
C ASN A 137 1.15 -1.02 5.28
N ASN A 138 0.74 -0.91 6.53
CA ASN A 138 -0.65 -1.12 6.96
C ASN A 138 -1.23 0.04 7.77
N ASP A 139 -0.60 1.22 7.73
CA ASP A 139 -0.94 2.37 8.59
C ASP A 139 -0.67 3.73 7.94
N GLU A 140 -0.60 3.80 6.60
CA GLU A 140 -0.36 5.02 5.85
C GLU A 140 -1.43 6.06 6.17
N GLU A 141 -2.68 5.70 6.06
CA GLU A 141 -3.86 6.55 6.23
C GLU A 141 -4.03 7.11 7.67
N SER A 142 -3.22 6.63 8.60
CA SER A 142 -3.12 7.17 9.96
C SER A 142 -1.79 7.86 10.25
N GLY A 143 -0.95 8.08 9.23
CA GLY A 143 0.32 8.78 9.31
C GLY A 143 1.53 7.89 9.57
N SER A 144 1.46 6.62 9.21
CA SER A 144 2.59 5.65 9.20
C SER A 144 3.34 5.51 10.52
N GLN A 145 2.66 5.65 11.65
CA GLN A 145 3.33 5.69 12.96
C GLN A 145 4.07 4.39 13.31
N ALA A 146 3.49 3.24 12.97
CA ALA A 146 4.11 1.94 13.20
C ALA A 146 5.13 1.60 12.12
N SER A 147 4.91 2.00 10.87
CA SER A 147 5.79 1.68 9.74
C SER A 147 6.93 2.67 9.53
N LYS A 148 6.85 3.90 10.09
CA LYS A 148 7.80 5.00 9.85
C LYS A 148 9.27 4.59 9.99
N ALA A 149 9.63 3.95 11.09
CA ALA A 149 11.02 3.56 11.34
C ALA A 149 11.53 2.54 10.30
N HIS A 150 10.66 1.63 9.85
CA HIS A 150 10.96 0.66 8.80
C HIS A 150 11.13 1.34 7.44
N ILE A 151 10.22 2.27 7.09
CA ILE A 151 10.30 3.08 5.87
C ILE A 151 11.63 3.85 5.85
N GLU A 152 11.96 4.58 6.92
CA GLU A 152 13.20 5.34 6.99
C GLU A 152 14.45 4.48 6.85
N ASN A 153 14.48 3.32 7.49
CA ASN A 153 15.62 2.41 7.43
C ASN A 153 15.80 1.82 6.02
N LEU A 154 14.71 1.38 5.38
CA LEU A 154 14.75 0.87 4.01
C LEU A 154 15.12 1.97 3.01
N ALA A 155 14.54 3.16 3.14
CA ALA A 155 14.85 4.29 2.27
C ALA A 155 16.32 4.71 2.36
N LYS A 156 16.88 4.87 3.58
CA LYS A 156 18.29 5.18 3.79
C LYS A 156 19.23 4.15 3.19
N SER A 157 18.79 2.91 3.08
CA SER A 157 19.57 1.82 2.53
C SER A 157 19.38 1.62 1.02
N SER A 158 18.56 2.42 0.37
CA SER A 158 18.22 2.34 -1.06
C SER A 158 18.83 3.48 -1.85
N ASP A 159 19.21 3.22 -3.11
CA ASP A 159 19.66 4.26 -4.05
C ASP A 159 18.47 5.01 -4.68
N ILE A 160 17.34 4.31 -4.82
CA ILE A 160 16.10 4.82 -5.43
C ILE A 160 14.91 4.32 -4.62
N VAL A 161 13.93 5.19 -4.38
CA VAL A 161 12.68 4.86 -3.74
C VAL A 161 11.53 5.27 -4.64
N PHE A 162 10.59 4.35 -4.88
CA PHE A 162 9.33 4.62 -5.55
C PHE A 162 8.18 4.37 -4.57
N SER A 163 7.37 5.40 -4.30
CA SER A 163 6.09 5.29 -3.61
C SER A 163 4.98 5.27 -4.66
N PHE A 164 4.13 4.25 -4.60
CA PHE A 164 3.09 4.01 -5.58
C PHE A 164 1.76 4.55 -5.05
N GLU A 165 1.60 5.85 -5.13
CA GLU A 165 0.40 6.56 -4.72
C GLU A 165 -0.44 6.94 -5.95
N PRO A 166 -1.76 7.15 -5.81
CA PRO A 166 -2.59 7.58 -6.91
C PRO A 166 -2.18 8.97 -7.40
N THR A 167 -2.07 9.13 -8.71
CA THR A 167 -1.83 10.42 -9.33
C THR A 167 -3.14 11.11 -9.70
N LEU A 168 -3.08 12.39 -10.05
CA LEU A 168 -4.24 13.13 -10.53
C LEU A 168 -4.87 12.45 -11.76
N ALA A 169 -6.14 12.10 -11.68
CA ALA A 169 -6.87 11.31 -12.68
C ALA A 169 -6.84 11.87 -14.12
N ALA A 170 -6.51 13.15 -14.29
CA ALA A 170 -6.46 13.81 -15.58
C ALA A 170 -5.06 13.86 -16.22
N LYS A 171 -4.02 13.45 -15.49
CA LYS A 171 -2.62 13.53 -15.96
C LYS A 171 -1.82 12.38 -15.34
N GLU A 172 -1.22 11.57 -16.18
CA GLU A 172 -0.20 10.61 -15.75
C GLU A 172 1.09 11.37 -15.40
N LEU A 173 1.29 11.66 -14.12
CA LEU A 173 2.43 12.40 -13.62
C LEU A 173 3.21 11.56 -12.62
N ILE A 174 4.53 11.74 -12.62
CA ILE A 174 5.40 11.23 -11.56
C ILE A 174 5.72 12.42 -10.65
N PRO A 175 5.13 12.51 -9.43
CA PRO A 175 5.46 13.58 -8.51
C PRO A 175 6.89 13.39 -7.98
N LEU A 176 7.71 14.42 -8.13
CA LEU A 176 9.10 14.44 -7.63
C LEU A 176 9.22 15.13 -6.26
N LYS A 177 8.18 15.85 -5.84
CA LYS A 177 8.12 16.57 -4.57
C LYS A 177 6.70 16.55 -4.06
N THR A 178 6.56 16.44 -2.75
CA THR A 178 5.27 16.57 -2.03
C THR A 178 5.35 17.73 -1.05
N GLY A 179 4.18 18.26 -0.66
CA GLY A 179 4.07 19.18 0.46
C GLY A 179 4.27 18.44 1.80
N GLY A 180 4.68 19.17 2.82
CA GLY A 180 4.61 18.64 4.19
C GLY A 180 3.17 18.69 4.70
N SER A 181 2.78 17.70 5.51
CA SER A 181 1.53 17.69 6.24
C SER A 181 1.79 17.54 7.74
N GLY A 182 0.88 18.03 8.55
CA GLY A 182 0.96 17.90 10.00
C GLY A 182 -0.42 18.02 10.63
N ASN A 183 -0.60 17.36 11.77
CA ASN A 183 -1.82 17.39 12.54
C ASN A 183 -1.56 18.07 13.88
N THR A 184 -2.52 18.90 14.33
CA THR A 184 -2.51 19.49 15.65
C THR A 184 -3.78 19.08 16.39
N THR A 185 -3.63 18.53 17.58
CA THR A 185 -4.76 18.21 18.45
C THR A 185 -4.78 19.19 19.62
N VAL A 186 -5.90 19.89 19.78
CA VAL A 186 -6.14 20.77 20.94
C VAL A 186 -7.14 20.09 21.85
N ILE A 187 -6.73 19.83 23.08
CA ILE A 187 -7.60 19.27 24.13
C ILE A 187 -7.96 20.35 25.08
N VAL A 188 -9.25 20.66 25.22
CA VAL A 188 -9.78 21.61 26.19
C VAL A 188 -10.52 20.83 27.26
N THR A 189 -10.08 20.96 28.50
CA THR A 189 -10.72 20.35 29.67
C THR A 189 -11.40 21.43 30.50
N GLY A 190 -12.66 21.22 30.86
CA GLY A 190 -13.43 22.16 31.64
C GLY A 190 -14.89 21.73 31.78
N ALA A 191 -15.68 22.54 32.49
CA ALA A 191 -17.12 22.37 32.51
C ALA A 191 -17.73 22.89 31.21
N ALA A 192 -18.64 22.12 30.63
CA ALA A 192 -19.37 22.56 29.43
C ALA A 192 -20.37 23.66 29.84
N ALA A 193 -20.25 24.81 29.19
CA ALA A 193 -21.16 25.94 29.43
C ALA A 193 -21.57 26.54 28.06
N HIS A 194 -22.72 27.19 28.03
CA HIS A 194 -23.18 27.90 26.86
C HIS A 194 -22.40 29.20 26.69
N SER A 195 -21.87 29.46 25.49
CA SER A 195 -20.99 30.60 25.18
C SER A 195 -21.58 31.98 25.34
N GLY A 196 -22.87 32.11 25.57
CA GLY A 196 -23.57 33.39 25.73
C GLY A 196 -24.42 33.50 26.99
N VAL A 197 -24.40 32.49 27.83
CA VAL A 197 -25.20 32.45 29.07
C VAL A 197 -24.37 31.73 30.13
N GLU A 198 -23.92 32.43 31.13
CA GLU A 198 -23.40 31.88 32.35
C GLU A 198 -24.47 31.70 33.36
#